data_983fdb00f5885185fc51251cc725942f
#
_entry.id   983fdb00f5885185fc51251cc725942f
#
_cell.length_a   1.000
_cell.length_b   1.000
_cell.length_c   1.000
_cell.angle_alpha   90.00
_cell.angle_beta   90.00
_cell.angle_gamma   90.00
#
_symmetry.space_group_name_H-M   'P 1'
#
loop_
_entity.id
_entity.type
_entity.pdbx_description
1 polymer ?
#
loop_
_entity_poly.entity_id
_entity_poly.type
_entity_poly.pdbx_seq_one_letter_code
_entity_poly.pdbx_strand_id
1 'polypeptide(L)'
;WLRNKKLIPLFIALALLAIPLLPSTIITRLTSIVTSFLGSSGHIDSSAQHRFALWQGVEYMIRDYGVSGIGLGPAAFASLYPLYAQPLAIDGAAHTQSLYLELILETGILGFVSFMWLALRSIKNSVIARRGSSTLTKTVLIACAASFIGIAFSCIVEYIWFYPRDLFAYFILLGVSYAAISMAEKEK
;
A
#
# COMPACT_ATOMS: atom_id res chain seq x y z
N TRP A 1 -2.71 13.06 21.69
CA TRP A 1 -1.94 13.76 20.67
C TRP A 1 -2.82 14.66 19.80
N LEU A 2 -3.87 14.17 19.21
CA LEU A 2 -4.81 14.97 18.38
C LEU A 2 -5.59 16.05 19.15
N ARG A 3 -5.46 16.10 20.47
CA ARG A 3 -6.17 17.07 21.31
C ARG A 3 -5.48 18.45 21.38
N ASN A 4 -4.23 18.55 20.94
CA ASN A 4 -3.49 19.80 20.97
C ASN A 4 -3.29 20.35 19.55
N LYS A 5 -4.28 21.11 19.07
CA LYS A 5 -4.27 21.71 17.72
C LYS A 5 -3.05 22.60 17.45
N LYS A 6 -2.34 23.04 18.51
CA LYS A 6 -1.11 23.83 18.42
C LYS A 6 0.10 23.03 17.90
N LEU A 7 0.04 21.68 17.95
CA LEU A 7 1.13 20.85 17.45
C LEU A 7 1.11 20.72 15.92
N ILE A 8 -0.05 20.89 15.28
CA ILE A 8 -0.17 20.81 13.82
C ILE A 8 0.70 21.88 13.12
N PRO A 9 0.58 23.18 13.44
CA PRO A 9 1.43 24.19 12.84
C PRO A 9 2.92 24.01 13.18
N LEU A 10 3.25 23.48 14.36
CA LEU A 10 4.63 23.16 14.71
C LEU A 10 5.21 22.04 13.81
N PHE A 11 4.45 20.97 13.57
CA PHE A 11 4.88 19.91 12.65
C PHE A 11 5.01 20.41 11.20
N ILE A 12 4.08 21.26 10.75
CA ILE A 12 4.17 21.89 9.42
C ILE A 12 5.41 22.79 9.35
N ALA A 13 5.67 23.61 10.36
CA ALA A 13 6.85 24.47 10.40
C ALA A 13 8.15 23.67 10.40
N LEU A 14 8.24 22.58 11.19
CA LEU A 14 9.39 21.68 11.20
C LEU A 14 9.58 20.97 9.86
N ALA A 15 8.50 20.53 9.21
CA ALA A 15 8.55 19.92 7.89
C ALA A 15 9.07 20.91 6.83
N LEU A 16 8.58 22.15 6.84
CA LEU A 16 9.04 23.22 5.95
C LEU A 16 10.52 23.57 6.18
N LEU A 17 10.94 23.61 7.45
CA LEU A 17 12.33 23.87 7.82
C LEU A 17 13.29 22.74 7.43
N ALA A 18 12.78 21.52 7.29
CA ALA A 18 13.54 20.36 6.86
C ALA A 18 13.76 20.32 5.34
N ILE A 19 12.94 21.03 4.54
CA ILE A 19 13.06 21.01 3.06
C ILE A 19 14.48 21.38 2.57
N PRO A 20 15.13 22.47 3.03
CA PRO A 20 16.46 22.80 2.57
C PRO A 20 17.55 21.82 3.03
N LEU A 21 17.27 20.96 4.01
CA LEU A 21 18.18 19.92 4.49
C LEU A 21 18.05 18.61 3.69
N LEU A 22 17.08 18.52 2.79
CA LEU A 22 16.89 17.34 1.95
C LEU A 22 17.98 17.28 0.87
N PRO A 23 18.53 16.08 0.58
CA PRO A 23 19.42 15.88 -0.57
C PRO A 23 18.78 16.38 -1.87
N SER A 24 19.58 16.98 -2.75
CA SER A 24 19.13 17.52 -4.04
C SER A 24 18.34 16.49 -4.88
N THR A 25 18.69 15.20 -4.78
CA THR A 25 17.96 14.09 -5.40
C THR A 25 16.50 14.00 -4.95
N ILE A 26 16.20 14.26 -3.69
CA ILE A 26 14.81 14.23 -3.18
C ILE A 26 14.06 15.46 -3.67
N ILE A 27 14.68 16.62 -3.65
CA ILE A 27 14.08 17.88 -4.15
C ILE A 27 13.75 17.74 -5.64
N THR A 28 14.68 17.22 -6.45
CA THR A 28 14.47 17.01 -7.88
C THR A 28 13.32 16.03 -8.14
N ARG A 29 13.20 14.96 -7.36
CA ARG A 29 12.08 14.01 -7.48
C ARG A 29 10.73 14.63 -7.08
N LEU A 30 10.70 15.42 -5.99
CA LEU A 30 9.48 16.12 -5.58
C LEU A 30 9.04 17.16 -6.61
N THR A 31 9.99 17.92 -7.17
CA THR A 31 9.69 18.90 -8.24
C THR A 31 9.23 18.20 -9.51
N SER A 32 9.81 17.08 -9.92
CA SER A 32 9.38 16.32 -11.10
C SER A 32 7.96 15.77 -10.93
N ILE A 33 7.59 15.29 -9.75
CA ILE A 33 6.22 14.85 -9.43
C ILE A 33 5.25 16.04 -9.57
N VAL A 34 5.55 17.17 -8.91
CA VAL A 34 4.69 18.36 -8.94
C VAL A 34 4.53 18.91 -10.37
N THR A 35 5.62 18.99 -11.13
CA THR A 35 5.58 19.48 -12.53
C THR A 35 4.83 18.52 -13.46
N SER A 36 4.91 17.20 -13.21
CA SER A 36 4.12 16.21 -13.97
C SER A 36 2.62 16.35 -13.68
N PHE A 37 2.23 16.62 -12.42
CA PHE A 37 0.83 16.89 -12.06
C PHE A 37 0.30 18.21 -12.61
N LEU A 38 1.16 19.24 -12.72
CA LEU A 38 0.78 20.56 -13.23
C LEU A 38 0.81 20.67 -14.76
N GLY A 39 1.16 19.58 -15.46
CA GLY A 39 1.18 19.55 -16.93
C GLY A 39 2.28 20.42 -17.58
N SER A 40 3.24 20.90 -16.80
CA SER A 40 4.24 21.89 -17.24
C SER A 40 5.46 21.30 -17.96
N SER A 41 5.66 19.99 -17.95
CA SER A 41 6.79 19.37 -18.65
C SER A 41 6.39 18.00 -19.19
N GLY A 42 6.52 17.81 -20.50
CA GLY A 42 6.26 16.53 -21.18
C GLY A 42 7.25 15.40 -20.83
N HIS A 43 7.96 15.50 -19.73
CA HIS A 43 8.84 14.49 -19.20
C HIS A 43 8.17 13.81 -17.97
N ILE A 44 7.42 12.76 -18.25
CA ILE A 44 7.05 11.78 -17.22
C ILE A 44 8.36 11.10 -16.80
N ASP A 45 8.62 10.99 -15.50
CA ASP A 45 9.78 10.27 -14.94
C ASP A 45 9.84 8.87 -15.56
N SER A 46 11.02 8.45 -16.01
CA SER A 46 11.24 7.13 -16.63
C SER A 46 10.73 5.97 -15.76
N SER A 47 10.81 6.11 -14.43
CA SER A 47 10.26 5.14 -13.48
C SER A 47 8.72 5.06 -13.53
N ALA A 48 8.04 6.20 -13.70
CA ALA A 48 6.59 6.23 -13.84
C ALA A 48 6.16 5.67 -15.20
N GLN A 49 6.88 6.00 -16.28
CA GLN A 49 6.62 5.43 -17.61
C GLN A 49 6.76 3.91 -17.61
N HIS A 50 7.82 3.40 -16.98
CA HIS A 50 8.03 1.96 -16.83
C HIS A 50 6.87 1.28 -16.08
N ARG A 51 6.38 1.89 -14.98
CA ARG A 51 5.21 1.36 -14.23
C ARG A 51 3.94 1.36 -15.06
N PHE A 52 3.67 2.43 -15.82
CA PHE A 52 2.49 2.47 -16.69
C PHE A 52 2.56 1.40 -17.79
N ALA A 53 3.72 1.22 -18.43
CA ALA A 53 3.91 0.16 -19.41
C ALA A 53 3.75 -1.24 -18.80
N LEU A 54 4.29 -1.45 -17.58
CA LEU A 54 4.11 -2.67 -16.80
C LEU A 54 2.62 -2.93 -16.54
N TRP A 55 1.89 -1.94 -16.05
CA TRP A 55 0.47 -2.08 -15.72
C TRP A 55 -0.43 -2.30 -16.94
N GLN A 56 -0.06 -1.78 -18.12
CA GLN A 56 -0.75 -2.11 -19.36
C GLN A 56 -0.63 -3.62 -19.70
N GLY A 57 0.57 -4.20 -19.57
CA GLY A 57 0.75 -5.64 -19.72
C GLY A 57 -0.05 -6.45 -18.69
N VAL A 58 -0.02 -6.00 -17.43
CA VAL A 58 -0.78 -6.60 -16.33
C VAL A 58 -2.30 -6.53 -16.58
N GLU A 59 -2.81 -5.44 -17.16
CA GLU A 59 -4.23 -5.34 -17.52
C GLU A 59 -4.65 -6.44 -18.50
N TYR A 60 -3.84 -6.72 -19.53
CA TYR A 60 -4.11 -7.82 -20.45
C TYR A 60 -4.07 -9.19 -19.73
N MET A 61 -3.10 -9.42 -18.85
CA MET A 61 -3.05 -10.63 -18.01
C MET A 61 -4.31 -10.78 -17.14
N ILE A 62 -4.80 -9.67 -16.54
CA ILE A 62 -6.02 -9.71 -15.71
C ILE A 62 -7.25 -10.05 -16.55
N ARG A 63 -7.33 -9.63 -17.79
CA ARG A 63 -8.44 -10.02 -18.68
C ARG A 63 -8.48 -11.53 -18.92
N ASP A 64 -7.32 -12.17 -19.03
CA ASP A 64 -7.22 -13.61 -19.31
C ASP A 64 -7.30 -14.44 -18.01
N TYR A 65 -6.67 -14.01 -16.93
CA TYR A 65 -6.48 -14.79 -15.71
C TYR A 65 -7.15 -14.19 -14.46
N GLY A 66 -7.78 -13.04 -14.53
CA GLY A 66 -8.31 -12.33 -13.36
C GLY A 66 -9.42 -13.08 -12.60
N VAL A 67 -10.05 -14.08 -13.21
CA VAL A 67 -11.04 -14.92 -12.53
C VAL A 67 -10.37 -16.05 -11.77
N SER A 68 -9.46 -16.81 -12.44
CA SER A 68 -8.83 -18.00 -11.90
C SER A 68 -7.55 -17.74 -11.12
N GLY A 69 -6.86 -16.65 -11.44
CA GLY A 69 -5.49 -16.39 -11.04
C GLY A 69 -4.47 -17.21 -11.84
N ILE A 70 -3.20 -16.82 -11.73
CA ILE A 70 -2.05 -17.49 -12.34
C ILE A 70 -1.30 -18.41 -11.35
N GLY A 71 -1.70 -18.38 -10.07
CA GLY A 71 -1.01 -19.05 -8.96
C GLY A 71 -0.10 -18.13 -8.17
N LEU A 72 0.22 -18.57 -6.95
CA LEU A 72 1.00 -17.77 -5.98
C LEU A 72 2.49 -17.76 -6.32
N GLY A 73 3.09 -16.60 -6.13
CA GLY A 73 4.53 -16.41 -6.12
C GLY A 73 5.13 -15.86 -7.41
N PRO A 74 6.33 -15.27 -7.32
CA PRO A 74 6.93 -14.50 -8.40
C PRO A 74 7.28 -15.33 -9.63
N ALA A 75 7.44 -16.64 -9.50
CA ALA A 75 7.75 -17.52 -10.63
C ALA A 75 6.60 -17.60 -11.64
N ALA A 76 5.33 -17.60 -11.19
CA ALA A 76 4.16 -17.62 -12.07
C ALA A 76 4.08 -16.32 -12.88
N PHE A 77 4.26 -15.17 -12.23
CA PHE A 77 4.30 -13.87 -12.89
C PHE A 77 5.45 -13.79 -13.91
N ALA A 78 6.67 -14.12 -13.49
CA ALA A 78 7.86 -14.03 -14.34
C ALA A 78 7.78 -14.91 -15.59
N SER A 79 7.08 -16.05 -15.52
CA SER A 79 6.92 -16.97 -16.68
C SER A 79 5.90 -16.47 -17.70
N LEU A 80 4.85 -15.78 -17.25
CA LEU A 80 3.74 -15.36 -18.10
C LEU A 80 3.89 -13.92 -18.60
N TYR A 81 4.42 -13.01 -17.75
CA TYR A 81 4.50 -11.58 -18.07
C TYR A 81 5.20 -11.27 -19.40
N PRO A 82 6.29 -11.95 -19.83
CA PRO A 82 6.93 -11.67 -21.11
C PRO A 82 6.00 -11.77 -22.31
N LEU A 83 4.91 -12.56 -22.23
CA LEU A 83 3.92 -12.70 -23.30
C LEU A 83 3.01 -11.47 -23.44
N TYR A 84 2.95 -10.65 -22.40
CA TYR A 84 2.08 -9.46 -22.29
C TYR A 84 2.87 -8.15 -22.17
N ALA A 85 4.19 -8.25 -22.04
CA ALA A 85 5.06 -7.10 -21.77
C ALA A 85 4.98 -6.07 -22.89
N GLN A 86 4.84 -4.80 -22.51
CA GLN A 86 4.95 -3.68 -23.43
C GLN A 86 6.44 -3.36 -23.67
N PRO A 87 6.79 -2.73 -24.83
CA PRO A 87 8.19 -2.47 -25.19
C PRO A 87 9.04 -1.75 -24.15
N LEU A 88 8.43 -0.87 -23.35
CA LEU A 88 9.11 -0.11 -22.28
C LEU A 88 9.25 -0.90 -20.97
N ALA A 89 8.67 -2.11 -20.85
CA ALA A 89 8.65 -2.92 -19.64
C ALA A 89 9.05 -4.38 -19.90
N ILE A 90 9.78 -4.64 -21.00
CA ILE A 90 10.25 -5.99 -21.39
C ILE A 90 11.31 -6.50 -20.42
N ASP A 91 12.09 -5.62 -19.79
CA ASP A 91 13.23 -6.02 -18.95
C ASP A 91 12.76 -6.52 -17.57
N GLY A 92 12.23 -7.76 -17.55
CA GLY A 92 12.23 -8.60 -16.35
C GLY A 92 11.54 -8.05 -15.10
N ALA A 93 10.29 -7.61 -15.18
CA ALA A 93 9.52 -7.31 -13.98
C ALA A 93 9.32 -8.60 -13.15
N ALA A 94 9.73 -8.56 -11.88
CA ALA A 94 9.56 -9.68 -10.95
C ALA A 94 8.14 -9.74 -10.36
N HIS A 95 7.38 -8.65 -10.44
CA HIS A 95 6.02 -8.49 -9.91
C HIS A 95 5.37 -7.21 -10.46
N THR A 96 4.08 -7.00 -10.21
CA THR A 96 3.28 -5.88 -10.74
C THR A 96 3.59 -4.53 -10.14
N GLN A 97 4.42 -4.43 -9.09
CA GLN A 97 4.65 -3.22 -8.29
C GLN A 97 3.37 -2.62 -7.68
N SER A 98 2.34 -3.44 -7.47
CA SER A 98 1.12 -3.09 -6.74
C SER A 98 0.56 -4.35 -6.08
N LEU A 99 0.34 -4.32 -4.75
CA LEU A 99 -0.23 -5.47 -4.06
C LEU A 99 -1.62 -5.84 -4.61
N TYR A 100 -2.40 -4.85 -4.99
CA TYR A 100 -3.76 -5.09 -5.47
C TYR A 100 -3.78 -5.82 -6.82
N LEU A 101 -2.93 -5.38 -7.74
CA LEU A 101 -2.81 -6.04 -9.05
C LEU A 101 -2.22 -7.45 -8.92
N GLU A 102 -1.20 -7.60 -8.06
CA GLU A 102 -0.60 -8.90 -7.77
C GLU A 102 -1.62 -9.87 -7.21
N LEU A 103 -2.41 -9.46 -6.20
CA LEU A 103 -3.43 -10.32 -5.61
C LEU A 103 -4.48 -10.79 -6.62
N ILE A 104 -4.94 -9.89 -7.53
CA ILE A 104 -5.88 -10.29 -8.58
C ILE A 104 -5.22 -11.32 -9.50
N LEU A 105 -3.97 -11.10 -9.90
CA LEU A 105 -3.26 -12.03 -10.76
C LEU A 105 -2.96 -13.36 -10.09
N GLU A 106 -2.48 -13.35 -8.84
CA GLU A 106 -2.10 -14.58 -8.15
C GLU A 106 -3.31 -15.42 -7.73
N THR A 107 -4.35 -14.79 -7.19
CA THR A 107 -5.45 -15.49 -6.50
C THR A 107 -6.80 -15.37 -7.19
N GLY A 108 -6.85 -14.62 -8.29
CA GLY A 108 -8.09 -14.29 -8.96
C GLY A 108 -8.98 -13.33 -8.14
N ILE A 109 -10.13 -12.99 -8.73
CA ILE A 109 -11.06 -12.02 -8.13
C ILE A 109 -11.59 -12.47 -6.76
N LEU A 110 -11.78 -13.77 -6.54
CA LEU A 110 -12.30 -14.29 -5.27
C LEU A 110 -11.29 -14.11 -4.14
N GLY A 111 -10.00 -14.40 -4.38
CA GLY A 111 -8.95 -14.17 -3.40
C GLY A 111 -8.76 -12.69 -3.10
N PHE A 112 -8.75 -11.84 -4.13
CA PHE A 112 -8.69 -10.39 -3.98
C PHE A 112 -9.84 -9.85 -3.13
N VAL A 113 -11.09 -10.20 -3.43
CA VAL A 113 -12.27 -9.74 -2.68
C VAL A 113 -12.22 -10.23 -1.23
N SER A 114 -11.80 -11.47 -1.00
CA SER A 114 -11.65 -12.04 0.35
C SER A 114 -10.62 -11.28 1.16
N PHE A 115 -9.47 -10.96 0.56
CA PHE A 115 -8.43 -10.17 1.21
C PHE A 115 -8.88 -8.74 1.50
N MET A 116 -9.51 -8.07 0.53
CA MET A 116 -10.04 -6.72 0.73
C MET A 116 -11.09 -6.67 1.83
N TRP A 117 -11.96 -7.67 1.90
CA TRP A 117 -12.94 -7.80 2.97
C TRP A 117 -12.27 -7.96 4.33
N LEU A 118 -11.23 -8.81 4.45
CA LEU A 118 -10.46 -8.97 5.69
C LEU A 118 -9.81 -7.65 6.13
N ALA A 119 -9.15 -6.95 5.21
CA ALA A 119 -8.48 -5.68 5.49
C ALA A 119 -9.46 -4.60 5.97
N LEU A 120 -10.56 -4.42 5.23
CA LEU A 120 -11.60 -3.44 5.59
C LEU A 120 -12.30 -3.80 6.91
N ARG A 121 -12.57 -5.08 7.15
CA ARG A 121 -13.14 -5.56 8.42
C ARG A 121 -12.21 -5.30 9.60
N SER A 122 -10.90 -5.50 9.43
CA SER A 122 -9.90 -5.23 10.46
C SER A 122 -9.85 -3.75 10.85
N ILE A 123 -9.85 -2.85 9.86
CA ILE A 123 -9.94 -1.41 10.09
C ILE A 123 -11.24 -1.04 10.80
N LYS A 124 -12.38 -1.50 10.28
CA LYS A 124 -13.71 -1.22 10.84
C LYS A 124 -13.81 -1.68 12.28
N ASN A 125 -13.41 -2.91 12.58
CA ASN A 125 -13.51 -3.49 13.92
C ASN A 125 -12.61 -2.74 14.90
N SER A 126 -11.38 -2.36 14.53
CA SER A 126 -10.49 -1.54 15.35
C SER A 126 -11.10 -0.17 15.67
N VAL A 127 -11.73 0.46 14.68
CA VAL A 127 -12.40 1.75 14.86
C VAL A 127 -13.64 1.65 15.76
N ILE A 128 -14.42 0.59 15.66
CA ILE A 128 -15.64 0.38 16.48
C ILE A 128 -15.25 -0.01 17.91
N ALA A 129 -14.33 -0.96 18.11
CA ALA A 129 -13.95 -1.50 19.41
C ALA A 129 -13.34 -0.43 20.34
N ARG A 130 -12.74 0.64 19.80
CA ARG A 130 -12.17 1.74 20.59
C ARG A 130 -13.19 2.51 21.45
N ARG A 131 -14.48 2.36 21.15
CA ARG A 131 -15.54 3.04 21.90
C ARG A 131 -15.81 2.31 23.22
N GLY A 132 -15.64 3.02 24.34
CA GLY A 132 -15.82 2.46 25.68
C GLY A 132 -14.62 1.72 26.25
N SER A 133 -13.51 1.62 25.49
CA SER A 133 -12.27 0.96 25.94
C SER A 133 -11.42 1.88 26.83
N SER A 134 -10.54 1.27 27.63
CA SER A 134 -9.49 1.95 28.38
C SER A 134 -8.60 2.82 27.48
N THR A 135 -7.90 3.79 28.06
CA THR A 135 -7.02 4.69 27.30
C THR A 135 -5.94 3.94 26.53
N LEU A 136 -5.36 2.89 27.12
CA LEU A 136 -4.32 2.08 26.50
C LEU A 136 -4.88 1.30 25.30
N THR A 137 -5.94 0.51 25.52
CA THR A 137 -6.60 -0.30 24.48
C THR A 137 -7.06 0.58 23.32
N LYS A 138 -7.68 1.73 23.61
CA LYS A 138 -8.08 2.71 22.61
C LYS A 138 -6.93 3.24 21.78
N THR A 139 -5.78 3.54 22.41
CA THR A 139 -4.58 4.03 21.70
C THR A 139 -4.02 2.97 20.76
N VAL A 140 -3.93 1.73 21.21
CA VAL A 140 -3.48 0.59 20.39
C VAL A 140 -4.40 0.39 19.18
N LEU A 141 -5.73 0.38 19.39
CA LEU A 141 -6.71 0.20 18.31
C LEU A 141 -6.64 1.32 17.26
N ILE A 142 -6.44 2.59 17.69
CA ILE A 142 -6.26 3.71 16.77
C ILE A 142 -4.95 3.55 15.99
N ALA A 143 -3.86 3.15 16.65
CA ALA A 143 -2.58 2.91 16.00
C ALA A 143 -2.68 1.80 14.95
N CYS A 144 -3.34 0.66 15.28
CA CYS A 144 -3.57 -0.43 14.34
C CYS A 144 -4.39 0.03 13.13
N ALA A 145 -5.50 0.76 13.34
CA ALA A 145 -6.33 1.26 12.25
C ALA A 145 -5.54 2.22 11.34
N ALA A 146 -4.77 3.14 11.91
CA ALA A 146 -3.92 4.05 11.15
C ALA A 146 -2.84 3.32 10.36
N SER A 147 -2.23 2.29 10.94
CA SER A 147 -1.23 1.45 10.26
C SER A 147 -1.82 0.70 9.08
N PHE A 148 -3.00 0.07 9.24
CA PHE A 148 -3.69 -0.60 8.12
C PHE A 148 -4.03 0.36 6.99
N ILE A 149 -4.48 1.58 7.30
CA ILE A 149 -4.76 2.61 6.30
C ILE A 149 -3.47 3.01 5.59
N GLY A 150 -2.38 3.25 6.31
CA GLY A 150 -1.08 3.59 5.73
C GLY A 150 -0.55 2.48 4.80
N ILE A 151 -0.64 1.22 5.23
CA ILE A 151 -0.28 0.06 4.43
C ILE A 151 -1.15 0.00 3.16
N ALA A 152 -2.47 0.18 3.28
CA ALA A 152 -3.38 0.16 2.13
C ALA A 152 -3.00 1.21 1.07
N PHE A 153 -2.63 2.43 1.49
CA PHE A 153 -2.14 3.45 0.56
C PHE A 153 -0.79 3.07 -0.08
N SER A 154 0.14 2.54 0.68
CA SER A 154 1.44 2.09 0.16
C SER A 154 1.28 0.98 -0.89
N CYS A 155 0.34 0.07 -0.67
CA CYS A 155 0.05 -1.07 -1.54
C CYS A 155 -0.44 -0.69 -2.96
N ILE A 156 -0.86 0.56 -3.18
CA ILE A 156 -1.27 1.03 -4.52
C ILE A 156 -0.09 1.00 -5.49
N VAL A 157 1.08 1.42 -5.01
CA VAL A 157 2.30 1.60 -5.82
C VAL A 157 3.46 0.71 -5.41
N GLU A 158 3.22 -0.23 -4.51
CA GLU A 158 4.24 -1.15 -4.01
C GLU A 158 3.65 -2.54 -3.73
N TYR A 159 4.37 -3.59 -4.14
CA TYR A 159 4.06 -4.98 -3.75
C TYR A 159 4.83 -5.32 -2.47
N ILE A 160 4.35 -4.85 -1.33
CA ILE A 160 5.04 -4.99 -0.04
C ILE A 160 5.25 -6.45 0.39
N TRP A 161 4.41 -7.39 -0.08
CA TRP A 161 4.54 -8.81 0.26
C TRP A 161 5.61 -9.54 -0.54
N PHE A 162 6.24 -8.88 -1.49
CA PHE A 162 7.45 -9.41 -2.12
C PHE A 162 8.55 -9.67 -1.08
N TYR A 163 8.57 -8.89 0.00
CA TYR A 163 9.51 -9.08 1.11
C TYR A 163 8.83 -9.82 2.26
N PRO A 164 9.30 -11.04 2.66
CA PRO A 164 8.71 -11.82 3.75
C PRO A 164 8.58 -11.05 5.07
N ARG A 165 9.53 -10.16 5.37
CA ARG A 165 9.50 -9.33 6.57
C ARG A 165 8.23 -8.45 6.66
N ASP A 166 7.81 -7.90 5.54
CA ASP A 166 6.66 -6.97 5.48
C ASP A 166 5.34 -7.76 5.57
N LEU A 167 5.32 -8.97 4.98
CA LEU A 167 4.24 -9.92 5.15
C LEU A 167 4.07 -10.32 6.63
N PHE A 168 5.17 -10.69 7.30
CA PHE A 168 5.13 -11.01 8.73
C PHE A 168 4.68 -9.82 9.58
N ALA A 169 5.19 -8.61 9.30
CA ALA A 169 4.77 -7.39 10.01
C ALA A 169 3.27 -7.14 9.88
N TYR A 170 2.68 -7.34 8.69
CA TYR A 170 1.25 -7.24 8.46
C TYR A 170 0.45 -8.23 9.32
N PHE A 171 0.85 -9.51 9.37
CA PHE A 171 0.15 -10.52 10.16
C PHE A 171 0.33 -10.32 11.68
N ILE A 172 1.49 -9.82 12.12
CA ILE A 172 1.70 -9.41 13.52
C ILE A 172 0.75 -8.25 13.88
N LEU A 173 0.67 -7.23 13.02
CA LEU A 173 -0.26 -6.11 13.21
C LEU A 173 -1.71 -6.58 13.27
N LEU A 174 -2.08 -7.55 12.43
CA LEU A 174 -3.40 -8.16 12.45
C LEU A 174 -3.66 -8.88 13.79
N GLY A 175 -2.72 -9.67 14.27
CA GLY A 175 -2.80 -10.35 15.57
C GLY A 175 -2.94 -9.37 16.74
N VAL A 176 -2.12 -8.32 16.78
CA VAL A 176 -2.20 -7.26 17.81
C VAL A 176 -3.56 -6.55 17.76
N SER A 177 -4.07 -6.27 16.56
CA SER A 177 -5.40 -5.65 16.39
C SER A 177 -6.51 -6.53 16.97
N TYR A 178 -6.51 -7.83 16.67
CA TYR A 178 -7.51 -8.77 17.18
C TYR A 178 -7.39 -8.96 18.70
N ALA A 179 -6.18 -9.04 19.25
CA ALA A 179 -5.97 -9.10 20.69
C ALA A 179 -6.53 -7.85 21.40
N ALA A 180 -6.25 -6.66 20.85
CA ALA A 180 -6.77 -5.41 21.39
C ALA A 180 -8.30 -5.30 21.29
N ILE A 181 -8.91 -5.82 20.22
CA ILE A 181 -10.38 -5.92 20.08
C ILE A 181 -10.96 -6.81 21.18
N SER A 182 -10.39 -8.00 21.41
CA SER A 182 -10.82 -8.92 22.45
C SER A 182 -10.69 -8.32 23.85
N MET A 183 -9.63 -7.54 24.10
CA MET A 183 -9.48 -6.80 25.37
C MET A 183 -10.59 -5.74 25.52
N ALA A 184 -10.86 -5.00 24.46
CA ALA A 184 -11.91 -3.97 24.46
C ALA A 184 -13.32 -4.54 24.71
N GLU A 185 -13.58 -5.76 24.29
CA GLU A 185 -14.84 -6.46 24.55
C GLU A 185 -14.98 -6.88 26.03
N LYS A 186 -13.88 -7.22 26.71
CA LYS A 186 -13.87 -7.57 28.14
C LYS A 186 -13.94 -6.34 29.06
N GLU A 187 -13.63 -5.17 28.55
CA GLU A 187 -13.69 -3.89 29.30
C GLU A 187 -15.10 -3.26 29.30
N LYS A 188 -16.02 -3.78 28.48
CA LYS A 188 -17.43 -3.34 28.41
C LYS A 188 -18.32 -4.05 29.40
#